data_d8999f04dd9d13b1d4d5a815a2bff7d9
#
_entry.id   d8999f04dd9d13b1d4d5a815a2bff7d9
#
_cell.length_a   1.000
_cell.length_b   1.000
_cell.length_c   1.000
_cell.angle_alpha   90.00
_cell.angle_beta   90.00
_cell.angle_gamma   90.00
#
_symmetry.space_group_name_H-M   'P 1'
#
loop_
_entity.id
_entity.type
_entity.pdbx_description
1 polymer ?
#
loop_
_entity_poly.entity_id
_entity_poly.type
_entity_poly.pdbx_seq_one_letter_code
_entity_poly.pdbx_strand_id
1 'polypeptide(L)'
;LEDLREQLELSYLFVAHDLSVVRHIANRVAVMYLGRIVELGEVSQVFDHPMHPYTQGLLSAIPVPDPAREHDRHRILLEGDLPSPAAPPSGCPFHTRCPKFKGFDEASQAKCVGERPELHYWQPDVDRRAACHFPEEIRVF
;
A
#
# COMPACT_ATOMS: atom_id res chain seq x y z
N LEU A 1 -19.50 2.94 16.84
CA LEU A 1 -19.66 2.92 15.37
C LEU A 1 -20.09 1.54 14.88
N GLU A 2 -19.52 0.47 15.40
CA GLU A 2 -19.92 -0.90 15.04
C GLU A 2 -21.38 -1.18 15.38
N ASP A 3 -21.82 -0.84 16.58
CA ASP A 3 -23.21 -0.99 17.02
C ASP A 3 -24.19 -0.24 16.11
N LEU A 4 -23.85 0.98 15.68
CA LEU A 4 -24.66 1.77 14.77
C LEU A 4 -24.72 1.18 13.36
N ARG A 5 -23.59 0.61 12.90
CA ARG A 5 -23.52 -0.07 11.62
C ARG A 5 -24.45 -1.28 11.59
N GLU A 6 -24.45 -2.10 12.66
CA GLU A 6 -25.29 -3.28 12.76
C GLU A 6 -26.76 -2.93 12.92
N GLN A 7 -27.09 -1.95 13.77
CA GLN A 7 -28.48 -1.55 14.02
C GLN A 7 -29.15 -0.87 12.83
N LEU A 8 -28.40 -0.14 12.04
CA LEU A 8 -28.90 0.68 10.93
C LEU A 8 -28.51 0.13 9.54
N GLU A 9 -27.84 -1.02 9.47
CA GLU A 9 -27.34 -1.64 8.24
C GLU A 9 -26.53 -0.67 7.35
N LEU A 10 -25.71 0.17 7.98
CA LEU A 10 -24.97 1.23 7.28
C LEU A 10 -23.65 0.72 6.71
N SER A 11 -23.31 1.24 5.54
CA SER A 11 -21.95 1.16 5.00
C SER A 11 -21.23 2.47 5.24
N TYR A 12 -19.96 2.39 5.70
CA TYR A 12 -19.13 3.56 5.97
C TYR A 12 -17.95 3.63 5.01
N LEU A 13 -17.63 4.83 4.58
CA LEU A 13 -16.36 5.16 3.95
C LEU A 13 -15.55 6.02 4.92
N PHE A 14 -14.43 5.49 5.40
CA PHE A 14 -13.49 6.22 6.25
C PHE A 14 -12.28 6.68 5.47
N VAL A 15 -11.90 7.95 5.66
CA VAL A 15 -10.60 8.46 5.23
C VAL A 15 -9.78 8.64 6.50
N ALA A 16 -8.73 7.85 6.65
CA ALA A 16 -7.91 7.81 7.86
C ALA A 16 -6.42 7.75 7.52
N HIS A 17 -5.61 8.25 8.43
CA HIS A 17 -4.15 8.12 8.39
C HIS A 17 -3.63 7.15 9.46
N ASP A 18 -4.48 6.79 10.42
CA ASP A 18 -4.16 5.78 11.45
C ASP A 18 -4.52 4.38 10.95
N LEU A 19 -3.51 3.65 10.52
CA LEU A 19 -3.65 2.31 9.98
C LEU A 19 -4.07 1.28 11.04
N SER A 20 -3.74 1.52 12.31
CA SER A 20 -4.15 0.63 13.42
C SER A 20 -5.65 0.63 13.59
N VAL A 21 -6.28 1.80 13.52
CA VAL A 21 -7.74 1.94 13.55
C VAL A 21 -8.37 1.27 12.34
N VAL A 22 -7.85 1.54 11.13
CA VAL A 22 -8.37 0.94 9.89
C VAL A 22 -8.37 -0.58 9.96
N ARG A 23 -7.31 -1.19 10.49
CA ARG A 23 -7.19 -2.65 10.61
C ARG A 23 -8.33 -3.27 11.42
N HIS A 24 -8.87 -2.57 12.41
CA HIS A 24 -9.91 -3.10 13.30
C HIS A 24 -11.34 -2.88 12.78
N ILE A 25 -11.59 -1.75 12.13
CA ILE A 25 -12.96 -1.34 11.80
C ILE A 25 -13.36 -1.56 10.33
N ALA A 26 -12.38 -1.65 9.42
CA ALA A 26 -12.66 -1.77 7.99
C ALA A 26 -12.68 -3.24 7.53
N ASN A 27 -13.55 -3.55 6.58
CA ASN A 27 -13.55 -4.84 5.89
C ASN A 27 -12.61 -4.80 4.67
N ARG A 28 -12.59 -3.65 3.99
CA ARG A 28 -11.75 -3.41 2.81
C ARG A 28 -10.98 -2.11 2.97
N VAL A 29 -9.81 -2.05 2.37
CA VAL A 29 -8.95 -0.87 2.40
C VAL A 29 -8.47 -0.52 0.99
N ALA A 30 -8.46 0.79 0.71
CA ALA A 30 -7.83 1.37 -0.46
C ALA A 30 -6.66 2.24 0.01
N VAL A 31 -5.44 1.88 -0.36
CA VAL A 31 -4.25 2.68 -0.11
C VAL A 31 -4.07 3.68 -1.24
N MET A 32 -3.90 4.96 -0.90
CA MET A 32 -3.76 6.03 -1.89
C MET A 32 -2.37 6.67 -1.83
N TYR A 33 -1.84 7.00 -3.01
CA TYR A 33 -0.61 7.77 -3.17
C TYR A 33 -0.81 8.83 -4.26
N LEU A 34 -0.52 10.09 -3.96
CA LEU A 34 -0.72 11.24 -4.86
C LEU A 34 -2.10 11.26 -5.53
N GLY A 35 -3.17 11.04 -4.74
CA GLY A 35 -4.56 11.08 -5.23
C GLY A 35 -5.00 9.84 -6.03
N ARG A 36 -4.21 8.77 -6.07
CA ARG A 36 -4.53 7.54 -6.80
C ARG A 36 -4.50 6.32 -5.88
N ILE A 37 -5.41 5.38 -6.12
CA ILE A 37 -5.39 4.08 -5.45
C ILE A 37 -4.20 3.28 -6.00
N VAL A 38 -3.32 2.86 -5.11
CA VAL A 38 -2.14 2.04 -5.44
C VAL A 38 -2.31 0.59 -5.01
N GLU A 39 -3.13 0.34 -4.00
CA GLU A 39 -3.52 -1.01 -3.58
C GLU A 39 -4.95 -1.00 -3.03
N LEU A 40 -5.70 -2.06 -3.30
CA LEU A 40 -7.10 -2.24 -2.88
C LEU A 40 -7.35 -3.71 -2.60
N GLY A 41 -8.00 -4.00 -1.48
CA GLY A 41 -8.39 -5.37 -1.15
C GLY A 41 -9.03 -5.49 0.23
N GLU A 42 -9.22 -6.72 0.68
CA GLU A 42 -9.62 -6.99 2.05
C GLU A 42 -8.51 -6.58 3.03
N VAL A 43 -8.90 -6.09 4.20
CA VAL A 43 -7.96 -5.61 5.22
C VAL A 43 -6.91 -6.66 5.56
N SER A 44 -7.32 -7.90 5.82
CA SER A 44 -6.39 -9.00 6.14
C SER A 44 -5.34 -9.19 5.05
N GLN A 45 -5.74 -9.16 3.79
CA GLN A 45 -4.82 -9.37 2.66
C GLN A 45 -3.84 -8.22 2.48
N VAL A 46 -4.33 -6.98 2.52
CA VAL A 46 -3.48 -5.81 2.33
C VAL A 46 -2.54 -5.58 3.51
N PHE A 47 -2.97 -5.87 4.75
CA PHE A 47 -2.14 -5.69 5.93
C PHE A 47 -1.14 -6.81 6.16
N ASP A 48 -1.54 -8.06 5.96
CA ASP A 48 -0.67 -9.21 6.26
C ASP A 48 0.28 -9.52 5.10
N HIS A 49 -0.14 -9.22 3.86
CA HIS A 49 0.58 -9.55 2.63
C HIS A 49 0.59 -8.42 1.59
N PRO A 50 1.02 -7.18 1.94
CA PRO A 50 1.00 -6.05 1.01
C PRO A 50 1.83 -6.33 -0.24
N MET A 51 1.33 -5.87 -1.39
CA MET A 51 1.98 -6.08 -2.69
C MET A 51 2.64 -4.82 -3.25
N HIS A 52 2.05 -3.64 -2.99
CA HIS A 52 2.61 -2.40 -3.49
C HIS A 52 3.73 -1.89 -2.57
N PRO A 53 4.92 -1.50 -3.09
CA PRO A 53 6.04 -1.08 -2.25
C PRO A 53 5.73 0.11 -1.33
N TYR A 54 4.83 0.99 -1.71
CA TYR A 54 4.36 2.07 -0.84
C TYR A 54 3.57 1.54 0.36
N THR A 55 2.64 0.61 0.14
CA THR A 55 1.88 -0.04 1.22
C THR A 55 2.81 -0.77 2.18
N GLN A 56 3.80 -1.48 1.64
CA GLN A 56 4.83 -2.16 2.43
C GLN A 56 5.58 -1.19 3.34
N GLY A 57 6.01 -0.05 2.78
CA GLY A 57 6.67 1.02 3.55
C GLY A 57 5.78 1.60 4.65
N LEU A 58 4.51 1.91 4.33
CA LEU A 58 3.55 2.43 5.31
C LEU A 58 3.32 1.45 6.47
N LEU A 59 3.04 0.18 6.14
CA LEU A 59 2.78 -0.85 7.15
C LEU A 59 4.02 -1.16 7.98
N SER A 60 5.21 -1.10 7.37
CA SER A 60 6.47 -1.30 8.09
C SER A 60 6.75 -0.20 9.12
N ALA A 61 6.11 0.96 9.02
CA ALA A 61 6.26 2.06 9.96
C ALA A 61 5.33 1.96 11.18
N ILE A 62 4.32 1.07 11.17
CA ILE A 62 3.40 0.87 12.30
C ILE A 62 4.16 0.18 13.44
N PRO A 63 4.23 0.76 14.66
CA PRO A 63 4.87 0.12 15.80
C PRO A 63 4.17 -1.19 16.15
N VAL A 64 4.93 -2.23 16.46
CA VAL A 64 4.40 -3.48 17.01
C VAL A 64 4.45 -3.40 18.54
N PRO A 65 3.36 -3.67 19.27
CA PRO A 65 3.33 -3.58 20.73
C PRO A 65 4.28 -4.56 21.46
N ASP A 66 4.86 -5.51 20.74
CA ASP A 66 5.81 -6.50 21.27
C ASP A 66 7.25 -6.05 21.03
N PRO A 67 8.03 -5.69 22.09
CA PRO A 67 9.40 -5.21 21.96
C PRO A 67 10.36 -6.22 21.32
N ALA A 68 10.15 -7.52 21.52
CA ALA A 68 11.00 -8.57 20.95
C ALA A 68 10.81 -8.64 19.44
N ARG A 69 9.58 -8.56 18.97
CA ARG A 69 9.23 -8.56 17.53
C ARG A 69 9.61 -7.25 16.85
N GLU A 70 9.52 -6.12 17.53
CA GLU A 70 9.93 -4.80 16.99
C GLU A 70 11.44 -4.73 16.75
N HIS A 71 12.26 -5.42 17.55
CA HIS A 71 13.73 -5.42 17.41
C HIS A 71 14.19 -6.15 16.14
N ASP A 72 13.52 -7.23 15.76
CA ASP A 72 13.89 -8.05 14.60
C ASP A 72 13.27 -7.54 13.29
N ARG A 73 12.54 -6.45 13.34
CA ARG A 73 11.76 -5.94 12.22
C ARG A 73 12.57 -5.00 11.33
N HIS A 74 12.59 -5.29 10.04
CA HIS A 74 13.15 -4.40 9.04
C HIS A 74 12.16 -3.33 8.61
N ARG A 75 12.37 -2.10 9.07
CA ARG A 75 11.60 -0.94 8.58
C ARG A 75 12.03 -0.60 7.16
N ILE A 76 11.05 -0.48 6.26
CA ILE A 76 11.28 -0.06 4.89
C ILE A 76 11.27 1.47 4.87
N LEU A 77 12.45 2.07 4.69
CA LEU A 77 12.58 3.52 4.60
C LEU A 77 12.19 4.00 3.20
N LEU A 78 11.19 4.88 3.15
CA LEU A 78 10.79 5.54 1.93
C LEU A 78 11.62 6.83 1.77
N GLU A 79 12.73 6.72 1.05
CA GLU A 79 13.65 7.84 0.81
C GLU A 79 13.08 8.87 -0.18
N GLY A 80 13.62 10.08 -0.15
CA GLY A 80 13.29 11.16 -1.06
C GLY A 80 12.06 11.98 -0.65
N ASP A 81 11.96 13.16 -1.25
CA ASP A 81 10.86 14.09 -1.01
C ASP A 81 9.54 13.59 -1.60
N LEU A 82 8.43 13.98 -0.97
CA LEU A 82 7.10 13.69 -1.51
C LEU A 82 6.86 14.57 -2.75
N PRO A 83 6.67 13.97 -3.93
CA PRO A 83 6.36 14.74 -5.14
C PRO A 83 5.05 15.52 -5.00
N SER A 84 4.94 16.62 -5.73
CA SER A 84 3.70 17.40 -5.75
C SER A 84 2.57 16.62 -6.45
N PRO A 85 1.39 16.53 -5.84
CA PRO A 85 0.22 15.95 -6.50
C PRO A 85 -0.21 16.70 -7.77
N ALA A 86 0.12 17.99 -7.86
CA ALA A 86 -0.16 18.82 -9.05
C ALA A 86 0.79 18.55 -10.21
N ALA A 87 1.98 18.01 -9.93
CA ALA A 87 2.97 17.63 -10.94
C ALA A 87 3.59 16.26 -10.57
N PRO A 88 2.80 15.17 -10.68
CA PRO A 88 3.29 13.84 -10.31
C PRO A 88 4.37 13.38 -11.30
N PRO A 89 5.30 12.53 -10.84
CA PRO A 89 6.29 11.90 -11.71
C PRO A 89 5.64 11.16 -12.89
N SER A 90 6.35 11.11 -14.03
CA SER A 90 5.93 10.30 -15.19
C SER A 90 5.85 8.82 -14.85
N GLY A 91 5.07 8.06 -15.60
CA GLY A 91 4.91 6.62 -15.40
C GLY A 91 4.32 6.27 -14.03
N CYS A 92 4.96 5.36 -13.30
CA CYS A 92 4.58 5.03 -11.93
C CYS A 92 4.87 6.23 -11.01
N PRO A 93 3.85 6.84 -10.38
CA PRO A 93 4.06 8.03 -9.55
C PRO A 93 4.93 7.78 -8.31
N PHE A 94 5.12 6.53 -7.95
CA PHE A 94 5.93 6.13 -6.80
C PHE A 94 7.38 5.76 -7.15
N HIS A 95 7.77 5.69 -8.44
CA HIS A 95 9.09 5.20 -8.86
C HIS A 95 10.25 5.98 -8.22
N THR A 96 10.12 7.29 -8.03
CA THR A 96 11.17 8.15 -7.43
C THR A 96 11.47 7.83 -5.97
N ARG A 97 10.53 7.19 -5.26
CA ARG A 97 10.62 6.82 -3.86
C ARG A 97 10.54 5.30 -3.63
N CYS A 98 10.45 4.53 -4.71
CA CYS A 98 10.30 3.09 -4.62
C CYS A 98 11.64 2.44 -4.18
N PRO A 99 11.67 1.73 -3.04
CA PRO A 99 12.90 1.10 -2.56
C PRO A 99 13.46 0.03 -3.50
N LYS A 100 12.59 -0.58 -4.34
CA LYS A 100 13.00 -1.59 -5.32
C LYS A 100 13.59 -0.99 -6.60
N PHE A 101 13.29 0.26 -6.91
CA PHE A 101 13.62 0.87 -8.20
C PHE A 101 15.12 0.87 -8.53
N LYS A 102 15.95 1.15 -7.53
CA LYS A 102 17.41 1.16 -7.70
C LYS A 102 18.02 -0.22 -8.01
N GLY A 103 17.33 -1.29 -7.62
CA GLY A 103 17.75 -2.68 -7.85
C GLY A 103 17.23 -3.28 -9.16
N PHE A 104 16.38 -2.57 -9.90
CA PHE A 104 15.87 -3.05 -11.18
C PHE A 104 16.90 -2.88 -12.30
N ASP A 105 16.80 -3.74 -13.30
CA ASP A 105 17.50 -3.58 -14.56
C ASP A 105 16.97 -2.37 -15.35
N GLU A 106 17.71 -1.95 -16.37
CA GLU A 106 17.40 -0.76 -17.18
C GLU A 106 16.02 -0.85 -17.84
N ALA A 107 15.61 -2.01 -18.33
CA ALA A 107 14.31 -2.22 -18.96
C ALA A 107 13.15 -2.07 -17.97
N SER A 108 13.30 -2.63 -16.78
CA SER A 108 12.31 -2.52 -15.69
C SER A 108 12.21 -1.09 -15.16
N GLN A 109 13.34 -0.40 -15.04
CA GLN A 109 13.35 1.03 -14.68
C GLN A 109 12.68 1.88 -15.75
N ALA A 110 12.99 1.66 -17.03
CA ALA A 110 12.36 2.37 -18.15
C ALA A 110 10.84 2.18 -18.15
N LYS A 111 10.36 0.96 -17.85
CA LYS A 111 8.92 0.69 -17.73
C LYS A 111 8.29 1.49 -16.58
N CYS A 112 8.93 1.53 -15.41
CA CYS A 112 8.44 2.31 -14.28
C CYS A 112 8.39 3.81 -14.55
N VAL A 113 9.33 4.35 -15.34
CA VAL A 113 9.41 5.77 -15.68
C VAL A 113 8.47 6.14 -16.83
N GLY A 114 8.31 5.24 -17.81
CA GLY A 114 7.56 5.51 -19.06
C GLY A 114 6.09 5.15 -19.00
N GLU A 115 5.73 4.12 -18.22
CA GLU A 115 4.38 3.59 -18.21
C GLU A 115 3.73 3.74 -16.84
N ARG A 116 2.46 4.17 -16.82
CA ARG A 116 1.68 4.21 -15.59
C ARG A 116 1.06 2.85 -15.33
N PRO A 117 1.35 2.20 -14.17
CA PRO A 117 0.67 0.97 -13.82
C PRO A 117 -0.80 1.23 -13.52
N GLU A 118 -1.66 0.40 -14.07
CA GLU A 118 -3.07 0.38 -13.73
C GLU A 118 -3.33 -0.53 -12.53
N LEU A 119 -4.51 -0.39 -11.93
CA LEU A 119 -4.92 -1.19 -10.78
C LEU A 119 -5.43 -2.56 -11.28
N HIS A 120 -4.59 -3.58 -11.23
CA HIS A 120 -4.89 -4.92 -11.71
C HIS A 120 -5.14 -5.93 -10.60
N TYR A 121 -5.95 -6.95 -10.89
CA TYR A 121 -5.98 -8.19 -10.14
C TYR A 121 -4.71 -8.99 -10.43
N TRP A 122 -4.03 -9.45 -9.39
CA TRP A 122 -2.82 -10.26 -9.53
C TRP A 122 -3.04 -11.75 -9.27
N GLN A 123 -4.18 -12.08 -8.67
CA GLN A 123 -4.63 -13.45 -8.43
C GLN A 123 -6.11 -13.55 -8.81
N PRO A 124 -6.51 -14.54 -9.63
CA PRO A 124 -7.87 -14.61 -10.17
C PRO A 124 -8.97 -14.72 -9.11
N ASP A 125 -8.68 -15.44 -8.02
CA ASP A 125 -9.66 -15.76 -6.98
C ASP A 125 -9.57 -14.87 -5.73
N VAL A 126 -8.75 -13.82 -5.79
CA VAL A 126 -8.51 -12.92 -4.65
C VAL A 126 -8.88 -11.51 -5.05
N ASP A 127 -9.85 -10.91 -4.33
CA ASP A 127 -10.23 -9.50 -4.54
C ASP A 127 -9.16 -8.54 -3.99
N ARG A 128 -7.97 -8.63 -4.57
CA ARG A 128 -6.85 -7.76 -4.28
C ARG A 128 -6.24 -7.23 -5.57
N ARG A 129 -6.03 -5.92 -5.62
CA ARG A 129 -5.51 -5.20 -6.78
C ARG A 129 -4.34 -4.33 -6.37
N ALA A 130 -3.33 -4.26 -7.21
CA ALA A 130 -2.19 -3.37 -7.02
C ALA A 130 -1.82 -2.66 -8.33
N ALA A 131 -1.50 -1.37 -8.23
CA ALA A 131 -1.03 -0.55 -9.33
C ALA A 131 0.50 -0.50 -9.34
N CYS A 132 1.12 -1.63 -9.65
CA CYS A 132 2.58 -1.79 -9.72
C CYS A 132 2.94 -2.66 -10.91
N HIS A 133 4.03 -2.37 -11.62
CA HIS A 133 4.53 -3.23 -12.71
C HIS A 133 5.17 -4.52 -12.19
N PHE A 134 5.73 -4.46 -10.96
CA PHE A 134 6.47 -5.55 -10.33
C PHE A 134 6.02 -5.74 -8.88
N PRO A 135 4.73 -6.08 -8.65
CA PRO A 135 4.24 -6.30 -7.31
C PRO A 135 4.89 -7.56 -6.73
N GLU A 136 5.16 -7.52 -5.46
CA GLU A 136 5.73 -8.64 -4.73
C GLU A 136 5.09 -8.68 -3.35
N GLU A 137 4.51 -9.81 -3.03
CA GLU A 137 3.95 -10.03 -1.71
C GLU A 137 5.06 -10.21 -0.68
N ILE A 138 5.02 -9.41 0.39
CA ILE A 138 5.93 -9.56 1.53
C ILE A 138 5.14 -9.61 2.84
N ARG A 139 5.65 -10.33 3.82
CA ARG A 139 5.19 -10.23 5.20
C ARG A 139 5.84 -9.02 5.87
N VAL A 140 5.01 -8.17 6.46
CA VAL A 140 5.48 -6.98 7.18
C VAL A 140 5.41 -7.17 8.69
N PHE A 141 4.55 -8.08 9.18
CA PHE A 141 4.33 -8.38 10.59
C PHE A 141 4.70 -9.82 10.96
#